data_003597f0a85dd2eca334c8b65066dc82
#
_entry.id   003597f0a85dd2eca334c8b65066dc82
#
_cell.length_a   1.000
_cell.length_b   1.000
_cell.length_c   1.000
_cell.angle_alpha   90.00
_cell.angle_beta   90.00
_cell.angle_gamma   90.00
#
_symmetry.space_group_name_H-M   'P 1'
#
loop_
_entity.id
_entity.type
_entity.pdbx_description
1 polymer ?
#
loop_
_entity_poly.entity_id
_entity_poly.type
_entity_poly.pdbx_seq_one_letter_code
_entity_poly.pdbx_strand_id
1 'polypeptide(L)'
;MRISILASMSAGALMALAAPLLAQNEAVLRQAFEGKVVAVKIDMPATQQGVDVYPLDQIPIDFREVAQRLKDNSTSLRIGQQVMVTKVVVKKNSHIEFQLGGGGYGTFGDNTSTDVSVVNQSETKAEKALRDSIKHAPGPTKRKQFEKELASLREERERENSRAEAEAKQAQSVIEANLRAKRAESGSRFNVRYRNGIPGDALTPEGLMRALAQYVDFGPASGVASSDAGSGKTYASLRKGLLLDEVETLLGPAATASETKEGRLTVVNRTYRKDGQKVSASFVNGVLIDFAITPQ
;
A
#
# COMPACT_ATOMS: atom_id res chain seq x y z
N MET A 1 -58.75 -49.15 -1.85
CA MET A 1 -58.39 -47.74 -1.77
C MET A 1 -56.99 -47.67 -1.15
N ARG A 2 -55.98 -47.53 -2.00
CA ARG A 2 -54.54 -47.53 -1.61
C ARG A 2 -54.02 -46.09 -1.68
N ILE A 3 -53.61 -45.55 -0.56
CA ILE A 3 -52.98 -44.22 -0.46
C ILE A 3 -51.47 -44.44 -0.45
N SER A 4 -50.79 -44.00 -1.50
CA SER A 4 -49.35 -43.97 -1.56
C SER A 4 -48.87 -42.57 -1.12
N ILE A 5 -48.18 -42.53 0.01
CA ILE A 5 -47.42 -41.37 0.44
C ILE A 5 -45.99 -41.58 -0.02
N LEU A 6 -45.53 -40.79 -1.02
CA LEU A 6 -44.14 -40.75 -1.43
C LEU A 6 -43.43 -39.57 -0.78
N ALA A 7 -42.33 -39.92 -0.17
CA ALA A 7 -41.43 -39.09 0.59
C ALA A 7 -40.73 -38.04 -0.31
N SER A 8 -40.73 -36.81 0.17
CA SER A 8 -39.87 -35.74 -0.26
C SER A 8 -38.89 -35.45 0.89
N MET A 9 -37.71 -36.07 0.83
CA MET A 9 -36.60 -35.74 1.74
C MET A 9 -35.29 -35.61 0.99
N SER A 10 -34.53 -34.59 1.35
CA SER A 10 -33.06 -34.48 1.19
C SER A 10 -32.52 -33.72 0.01
N ALA A 11 -32.55 -32.38 0.07
CA ALA A 11 -31.57 -31.55 -0.64
C ALA A 11 -30.93 -30.44 0.24
N GLY A 12 -31.16 -30.48 1.57
CA GLY A 12 -30.76 -29.40 2.49
C GLY A 12 -29.44 -29.59 3.28
N ALA A 13 -28.82 -30.77 3.22
CA ALA A 13 -27.77 -31.14 4.19
C ALA A 13 -26.31 -30.92 3.73
N LEU A 14 -26.03 -30.53 2.48
CA LEU A 14 -24.64 -30.44 1.99
C LEU A 14 -23.96 -29.05 2.14
N MET A 15 -24.71 -27.99 2.48
CA MET A 15 -24.10 -26.65 2.63
C MET A 15 -23.55 -26.34 4.02
N ALA A 16 -23.79 -27.15 5.03
CA ALA A 16 -23.37 -26.88 6.40
C ALA A 16 -21.92 -27.27 6.74
N LEU A 17 -21.24 -28.05 5.88
CA LEU A 17 -19.88 -28.59 6.16
C LEU A 17 -18.74 -27.73 5.62
N ALA A 18 -18.98 -26.78 4.71
CA ALA A 18 -17.92 -25.96 4.12
C ALA A 18 -17.50 -24.76 5.03
N ALA A 19 -18.38 -24.27 5.88
CA ALA A 19 -18.08 -23.15 6.77
C ALA A 19 -17.05 -23.47 7.88
N PRO A 20 -17.08 -24.66 8.54
CA PRO A 20 -16.07 -25.00 9.54
C PRO A 20 -14.67 -25.25 8.93
N LEU A 21 -14.57 -25.77 7.72
CA LEU A 21 -13.28 -26.00 7.04
C LEU A 21 -12.56 -24.70 6.71
N LEU A 22 -13.27 -23.68 6.22
CA LEU A 22 -12.66 -22.36 5.91
C LEU A 22 -12.19 -21.65 7.19
N ALA A 23 -12.96 -21.73 8.27
CA ALA A 23 -12.57 -21.16 9.56
C ALA A 23 -11.33 -21.87 10.15
N GLN A 24 -11.22 -23.18 9.99
CA GLN A 24 -10.07 -23.96 10.41
C GLN A 24 -8.82 -23.59 9.61
N ASN A 25 -8.93 -23.44 8.30
CA ASN A 25 -7.82 -23.04 7.43
C ASN A 25 -7.35 -21.61 7.74
N GLU A 26 -8.28 -20.67 7.98
CA GLU A 26 -7.91 -19.32 8.42
C GLU A 26 -7.14 -19.35 9.75
N ALA A 27 -7.58 -20.15 10.73
CA ALA A 27 -6.90 -20.28 12.03
C ALA A 27 -5.47 -20.80 11.87
N VAL A 28 -5.23 -21.77 10.98
CA VAL A 28 -3.89 -22.30 10.66
C VAL A 28 -3.01 -21.22 10.04
N LEU A 29 -3.53 -20.45 9.07
CA LEU A 29 -2.79 -19.34 8.46
C LEU A 29 -2.46 -18.24 9.47
N ARG A 30 -3.40 -17.88 10.32
CA ARG A 30 -3.19 -16.88 11.37
C ARG A 30 -2.09 -17.33 12.33
N GLN A 31 -2.16 -18.56 12.84
CA GLN A 31 -1.12 -19.12 13.71
C GLN A 31 0.26 -19.17 13.04
N ALA A 32 0.30 -19.45 11.73
CA ALA A 32 1.53 -19.53 10.97
C ALA A 32 2.21 -18.17 10.76
N PHE A 33 1.45 -17.08 10.61
CA PHE A 33 1.98 -15.81 10.14
C PHE A 33 1.79 -14.62 11.09
N GLU A 34 0.68 -14.51 11.82
CA GLU A 34 0.43 -13.34 12.67
C GLU A 34 1.52 -13.20 13.75
N GLY A 35 2.03 -11.97 13.91
CA GLY A 35 3.13 -11.66 14.80
C GLY A 35 4.52 -11.91 14.25
N LYS A 36 4.66 -12.56 13.07
CA LYS A 36 5.98 -12.76 12.44
C LYS A 36 6.41 -11.52 11.66
N VAL A 37 7.72 -11.28 11.62
CA VAL A 37 8.33 -10.20 10.84
C VAL A 37 8.75 -10.75 9.48
N VAL A 38 8.42 -10.03 8.43
CA VAL A 38 8.78 -10.33 7.05
C VAL A 38 9.37 -9.09 6.38
N ALA A 39 10.14 -9.25 5.29
CA ALA A 39 10.61 -8.12 4.51
C ALA A 39 9.84 -8.03 3.19
N VAL A 40 9.37 -6.82 2.84
CA VAL A 40 8.68 -6.61 1.56
C VAL A 40 9.71 -6.39 0.44
N LYS A 41 9.43 -6.94 -0.75
CA LYS A 41 10.30 -6.84 -1.93
C LYS A 41 9.79 -5.84 -2.96
N ILE A 42 8.70 -5.15 -2.67
CA ILE A 42 8.12 -4.09 -3.51
C ILE A 42 7.64 -2.94 -2.62
N ASP A 43 7.58 -1.74 -3.18
CA ASP A 43 6.92 -0.61 -2.53
C ASP A 43 5.41 -0.86 -2.46
N MET A 44 4.81 -0.58 -1.29
CA MET A 44 3.40 -0.85 -1.06
C MET A 44 2.64 0.43 -0.69
N PRO A 45 1.43 0.61 -1.27
CA PRO A 45 0.63 1.82 -1.06
C PRO A 45 0.01 1.84 0.34
N ALA A 46 -0.11 3.05 0.90
CA ALA A 46 -0.68 3.34 2.22
C ALA A 46 -2.23 3.31 2.20
N THR A 47 -2.82 2.21 1.77
CA THR A 47 -4.27 2.07 1.64
C THR A 47 -4.72 0.65 1.96
N GLN A 48 -5.96 0.52 2.48
CA GLN A 48 -6.62 -0.78 2.68
C GLN A 48 -6.81 -1.59 1.38
N GLN A 49 -6.74 -0.96 0.21
CA GLN A 49 -6.76 -1.68 -1.06
C GLN A 49 -5.49 -2.49 -1.30
N GLY A 50 -4.34 -2.03 -0.75
CA GLY A 50 -3.06 -2.74 -0.80
C GLY A 50 -2.60 -3.09 -2.22
N VAL A 51 -2.08 -4.31 -2.38
CA VAL A 51 -1.60 -4.88 -3.65
C VAL A 51 -2.35 -6.17 -3.95
N ASP A 52 -2.99 -6.25 -5.11
CA ASP A 52 -3.65 -7.45 -5.58
C ASP A 52 -2.64 -8.38 -6.27
N VAL A 53 -2.59 -9.64 -5.85
CA VAL A 53 -1.71 -10.69 -6.40
C VAL A 53 -2.57 -11.82 -6.94
N TYR A 54 -2.38 -12.18 -8.21
CA TYR A 54 -3.02 -13.30 -8.90
C TYR A 54 -1.98 -14.39 -9.19
N PRO A 55 -1.70 -15.32 -8.26
CA PRO A 55 -0.54 -16.23 -8.36
C PRO A 55 -0.57 -17.18 -9.56
N LEU A 56 -1.75 -17.43 -10.12
CA LEU A 56 -1.94 -18.32 -11.26
C LEU A 56 -1.95 -17.60 -12.61
N ASP A 57 -1.90 -16.28 -12.62
CA ASP A 57 -1.86 -15.50 -13.84
C ASP A 57 -0.41 -15.36 -14.35
N GLN A 58 -0.23 -15.18 -15.66
CA GLN A 58 1.09 -14.93 -16.26
C GLN A 58 1.72 -13.64 -15.74
N ILE A 59 0.90 -12.65 -15.42
CA ILE A 59 1.29 -11.39 -14.80
C ILE A 59 0.58 -11.33 -13.45
N PRO A 60 1.22 -11.78 -12.36
CA PRO A 60 0.58 -11.88 -11.05
C PRO A 60 0.19 -10.54 -10.42
N ILE A 61 0.89 -9.46 -10.74
CA ILE A 61 0.58 -8.10 -10.24
C ILE A 61 0.44 -7.13 -11.42
N ASP A 62 -0.63 -6.34 -11.42
CA ASP A 62 -0.71 -5.16 -12.28
C ASP A 62 0.04 -3.98 -11.63
N PHE A 63 1.30 -3.81 -12.05
CA PHE A 63 2.14 -2.72 -11.55
C PHE A 63 1.67 -1.32 -11.98
N ARG A 64 0.80 -1.18 -12.97
CA ARG A 64 0.20 0.12 -13.32
C ARG A 64 -0.78 0.54 -12.25
N GLU A 65 -1.61 -0.38 -11.80
CA GLU A 65 -2.55 -0.15 -10.71
C GLU A 65 -1.81 0.13 -9.39
N VAL A 66 -0.75 -0.63 -9.08
CA VAL A 66 0.09 -0.37 -7.90
C VAL A 66 0.71 1.03 -7.95
N ALA A 67 1.28 1.43 -9.09
CA ALA A 67 1.86 2.76 -9.26
C ALA A 67 0.81 3.87 -9.09
N GLN A 68 -0.41 3.69 -9.58
CA GLN A 68 -1.50 4.64 -9.37
C GLN A 68 -1.87 4.73 -7.88
N ARG A 69 -2.03 3.59 -7.20
CA ARG A 69 -2.31 3.55 -5.74
C ARG A 69 -1.20 4.21 -4.91
N LEU A 70 0.07 4.02 -5.29
CA LEU A 70 1.22 4.70 -4.65
C LEU A 70 1.17 6.21 -4.84
N LYS A 71 0.82 6.69 -6.05
CA LYS A 71 0.66 8.11 -6.34
C LYS A 71 -0.47 8.73 -5.53
N ASP A 72 -1.61 8.08 -5.44
CA ASP A 72 -2.82 8.62 -4.81
C ASP A 72 -2.77 8.55 -3.27
N ASN A 73 -2.10 7.53 -2.71
CA ASN A 73 -2.14 7.23 -1.27
C ASN A 73 -0.78 7.34 -0.58
N SER A 74 0.29 7.64 -1.29
CA SER A 74 1.68 7.57 -0.82
C SER A 74 2.16 6.15 -0.54
N THR A 75 3.45 6.01 -0.24
CA THR A 75 4.09 4.73 0.13
C THR A 75 4.03 4.56 1.65
N SER A 76 3.53 3.43 2.13
CA SER A 76 3.59 3.04 3.54
C SER A 76 4.77 2.11 3.83
N LEU A 77 4.99 1.10 2.98
CA LEU A 77 6.10 0.17 3.14
C LEU A 77 7.02 0.25 1.92
N ARG A 78 8.32 0.33 2.17
CA ARG A 78 9.34 0.41 1.12
C ARG A 78 10.00 -0.94 0.89
N ILE A 79 10.51 -1.16 -0.30
CA ILE A 79 11.31 -2.33 -0.64
C ILE A 79 12.44 -2.54 0.39
N GLY A 80 12.61 -3.79 0.86
CA GLY A 80 13.58 -4.16 1.89
C GLY A 80 13.13 -3.87 3.32
N GLN A 81 12.03 -3.17 3.55
CA GLN A 81 11.53 -2.84 4.88
C GLN A 81 11.01 -4.10 5.57
N GLN A 82 11.44 -4.28 6.82
CA GLN A 82 10.90 -5.30 7.71
C GLN A 82 9.61 -4.80 8.35
N VAL A 83 8.60 -5.67 8.38
CA VAL A 83 7.27 -5.34 8.91
C VAL A 83 6.62 -6.57 9.52
N MET A 84 5.86 -6.37 10.60
CA MET A 84 5.10 -7.44 11.24
C MET A 84 3.84 -7.77 10.44
N VAL A 85 3.56 -9.05 10.27
CA VAL A 85 2.25 -9.54 9.80
C VAL A 85 1.24 -9.34 10.91
N THR A 86 0.32 -8.42 10.75
CA THR A 86 -0.64 -8.06 11.79
C THR A 86 -1.92 -8.88 11.73
N LYS A 87 -2.32 -9.35 10.54
CA LYS A 87 -3.54 -10.14 10.38
C LYS A 87 -3.53 -10.93 9.08
N VAL A 88 -4.10 -12.14 9.11
CA VAL A 88 -4.42 -12.93 7.92
C VAL A 88 -5.90 -13.24 7.94
N VAL A 89 -6.63 -12.92 6.86
CA VAL A 89 -8.09 -13.12 6.75
C VAL A 89 -8.42 -13.83 5.45
N VAL A 90 -9.20 -14.89 5.54
CA VAL A 90 -9.74 -15.57 4.36
C VAL A 90 -11.14 -15.01 4.05
N LYS A 91 -11.25 -14.23 2.99
CA LYS A 91 -12.54 -13.73 2.49
C LYS A 91 -13.20 -14.80 1.64
N LYS A 92 -14.40 -15.23 2.04
CA LYS A 92 -15.13 -16.35 1.41
C LYS A 92 -14.99 -16.35 -0.11
N ASN A 93 -14.33 -17.37 -0.64
CA ASN A 93 -14.14 -17.64 -2.08
C ASN A 93 -13.63 -16.47 -2.95
N SER A 94 -13.07 -15.43 -2.34
CA SER A 94 -12.62 -14.23 -3.04
C SER A 94 -11.11 -14.10 -3.00
N HIS A 95 -10.53 -13.96 -1.83
CA HIS A 95 -9.09 -13.72 -1.67
C HIS A 95 -8.63 -13.95 -0.22
N ILE A 96 -7.33 -14.02 -0.04
CA ILE A 96 -6.67 -14.03 1.27
C ILE A 96 -6.04 -12.66 1.48
N GLU A 97 -6.45 -11.93 2.53
CA GLU A 97 -5.79 -10.69 2.95
C GLU A 97 -4.59 -11.03 3.83
N PHE A 98 -3.41 -10.59 3.44
CA PHE A 98 -2.18 -10.69 4.20
C PHE A 98 -1.76 -9.28 4.63
N GLN A 99 -2.14 -8.90 5.85
CA GLN A 99 -2.03 -7.54 6.37
C GLN A 99 -0.67 -7.33 7.05
N LEU A 100 0.01 -6.24 6.68
CA LEU A 100 1.34 -5.84 7.12
C LEU A 100 1.27 -4.50 7.84
N GLY A 101 1.75 -4.42 9.09
CA GLY A 101 1.86 -3.17 9.85
C GLY A 101 0.52 -2.43 10.08
N GLY A 102 -0.63 -3.14 10.07
CA GLY A 102 -1.95 -2.55 10.24
C GLY A 102 -2.88 -2.70 9.04
N GLY A 103 -2.36 -3.16 7.89
CA GLY A 103 -3.16 -3.52 6.72
C GLY A 103 -3.59 -2.37 5.82
N GLY A 104 -3.04 -1.16 6.02
CA GLY A 104 -3.28 0.03 5.21
C GLY A 104 -4.38 0.94 5.75
N TYR A 105 -4.25 2.23 5.44
CA TYR A 105 -5.19 3.26 5.86
C TYR A 105 -6.61 2.96 5.33
N GLY A 106 -7.61 3.15 6.17
CA GLY A 106 -9.00 2.80 5.90
C GLY A 106 -9.44 1.43 6.42
N THR A 107 -8.50 0.58 6.88
CA THR A 107 -8.81 -0.78 7.39
C THR A 107 -9.77 -0.77 8.58
N PHE A 108 -9.68 0.25 9.43
CA PHE A 108 -10.47 0.40 10.64
C PHE A 108 -11.56 1.48 10.53
N GLY A 109 -11.93 1.89 9.32
CA GLY A 109 -12.94 2.92 9.10
C GLY A 109 -12.42 4.34 9.33
N ASP A 110 -11.14 4.57 9.06
CA ASP A 110 -10.50 5.89 9.19
C ASP A 110 -11.21 6.93 8.32
N ASN A 111 -11.44 8.12 8.86
CA ASN A 111 -12.00 9.24 8.11
C ASN A 111 -10.97 9.77 7.11
N THR A 112 -11.32 9.70 5.82
CA THR A 112 -10.46 10.15 4.72
C THR A 112 -10.79 11.56 4.22
N SER A 113 -11.83 12.21 4.77
CA SER A 113 -12.22 13.56 4.34
C SER A 113 -11.20 14.60 4.79
N THR A 114 -10.79 15.42 3.84
CA THR A 114 -9.94 16.58 4.04
C THR A 114 -10.71 17.89 3.87
N ASP A 115 -12.02 17.81 3.68
CA ASP A 115 -12.85 18.96 3.36
C ASP A 115 -13.02 19.85 4.58
N VAL A 116 -12.65 21.13 4.41
CA VAL A 116 -12.92 22.20 5.37
C VAL A 116 -13.95 23.12 4.76
N SER A 117 -15.13 23.17 5.37
CA SER A 117 -16.20 24.04 4.89
C SER A 117 -15.87 25.51 5.23
N VAL A 118 -15.87 26.37 4.22
CA VAL A 118 -15.82 27.82 4.38
C VAL A 118 -17.23 28.36 4.25
N VAL A 119 -17.67 29.11 5.26
CA VAL A 119 -18.95 29.83 5.21
C VAL A 119 -18.63 31.29 4.90
N ASN A 120 -18.72 31.66 3.61
CA ASN A 120 -18.56 33.04 3.21
C ASN A 120 -19.78 33.86 3.62
N GLN A 121 -19.54 35.04 4.20
CA GLN A 121 -20.60 35.98 4.55
C GLN A 121 -21.24 36.54 3.28
N SER A 122 -22.55 36.43 3.18
CA SER A 122 -23.35 37.07 2.13
C SER A 122 -23.61 38.55 2.46
N GLU A 123 -24.20 39.27 1.51
CA GLU A 123 -24.61 40.66 1.67
C GLU A 123 -25.40 40.90 2.99
N THR A 124 -24.92 41.80 3.83
CA THR A 124 -25.51 42.08 5.13
C THR A 124 -26.81 42.89 5.04
N LYS A 125 -27.59 42.91 6.11
CA LYS A 125 -28.79 43.73 6.17
C LYS A 125 -28.45 45.25 6.04
N ALA A 126 -27.32 45.69 6.55
CA ALA A 126 -26.83 47.06 6.46
C ALA A 126 -26.48 47.42 5.01
N GLU A 127 -25.77 46.56 4.29
CA GLU A 127 -25.45 46.74 2.87
C GLU A 127 -26.75 46.86 2.02
N LYS A 128 -27.73 45.99 2.29
CA LYS A 128 -29.03 46.05 1.63
C LYS A 128 -29.77 47.37 1.87
N ALA A 129 -29.80 47.81 3.15
CA ALA A 129 -30.46 49.06 3.53
C ALA A 129 -29.78 50.29 2.88
N LEU A 130 -28.44 50.30 2.85
CA LEU A 130 -27.69 51.36 2.16
C LEU A 130 -27.93 51.38 0.65
N ARG A 131 -27.98 50.21 0.02
CA ARG A 131 -28.32 50.12 -1.40
C ARG A 131 -29.71 50.68 -1.71
N ASP A 132 -30.67 50.44 -0.84
CA ASP A 132 -32.02 50.97 -1.03
C ASP A 132 -32.05 52.50 -0.71
N SER A 133 -31.25 52.97 0.27
CA SER A 133 -31.08 54.40 0.54
C SER A 133 -30.43 55.15 -0.62
N ILE A 134 -29.50 54.51 -1.36
CA ILE A 134 -28.88 55.10 -2.56
C ILE A 134 -29.93 55.35 -3.65
N LYS A 135 -30.93 54.46 -3.83
CA LYS A 135 -31.99 54.57 -4.84
C LYS A 135 -32.91 55.77 -4.52
N HIS A 136 -33.13 56.07 -3.24
CA HIS A 136 -34.04 57.10 -2.76
C HIS A 136 -33.35 58.33 -2.23
N ALA A 137 -32.04 58.50 -2.51
CA ALA A 137 -31.26 59.61 -2.02
C ALA A 137 -31.76 60.97 -2.49
N PRO A 138 -31.98 61.99 -1.58
CA PRO A 138 -32.57 63.27 -1.93
C PRO A 138 -31.66 64.22 -2.72
N GLY A 139 -30.42 63.79 -3.03
CA GLY A 139 -29.49 64.63 -3.79
C GLY A 139 -28.12 63.94 -3.99
N PRO A 140 -27.27 64.50 -4.85
CA PRO A 140 -26.01 63.87 -5.26
C PRO A 140 -25.00 63.72 -4.10
N THR A 141 -24.99 64.62 -3.17
CA THR A 141 -24.07 64.62 -1.99
C THR A 141 -24.41 63.45 -1.04
N LYS A 142 -25.70 63.29 -0.72
CA LYS A 142 -26.15 62.17 0.14
C LYS A 142 -25.95 60.83 -0.54
N ARG A 143 -26.20 60.75 -1.84
CA ARG A 143 -25.95 59.57 -2.61
C ARG A 143 -24.50 59.14 -2.58
N LYS A 144 -23.54 60.03 -2.81
CA LYS A 144 -22.10 59.75 -2.71
C LYS A 144 -21.69 59.30 -1.30
N GLN A 145 -22.31 59.84 -0.26
CA GLN A 145 -22.06 59.44 1.13
C GLN A 145 -22.45 57.98 1.35
N PHE A 146 -23.69 57.58 0.95
CA PHE A 146 -24.17 56.21 1.08
C PHE A 146 -23.39 55.23 0.19
N GLU A 147 -22.96 55.63 -1.00
CA GLU A 147 -22.12 54.83 -1.89
C GLU A 147 -20.76 54.54 -1.25
N LYS A 148 -20.15 55.54 -0.60
CA LYS A 148 -18.88 55.39 0.14
C LYS A 148 -19.01 54.41 1.33
N GLU A 149 -20.09 54.53 2.09
CA GLU A 149 -20.37 53.69 3.24
C GLU A 149 -20.65 52.27 2.82
N LEU A 150 -21.42 52.05 1.75
CA LEU A 150 -21.66 50.75 1.18
C LEU A 150 -20.35 50.10 0.68
N ALA A 151 -19.46 50.88 0.04
CA ALA A 151 -18.18 50.40 -0.43
C ALA A 151 -17.28 49.93 0.75
N SER A 152 -17.28 50.67 1.84
CA SER A 152 -16.54 50.35 3.05
C SER A 152 -17.03 49.01 3.67
N LEU A 153 -18.36 48.84 3.81
CA LEU A 153 -18.92 47.60 4.37
C LEU A 153 -18.65 46.37 3.47
N ARG A 154 -18.71 46.58 2.15
CA ARG A 154 -18.35 45.51 1.21
C ARG A 154 -16.89 45.11 1.30
N GLU A 155 -15.99 46.06 1.37
CA GLU A 155 -14.56 45.82 1.51
C GLU A 155 -14.24 45.12 2.84
N GLU A 156 -14.93 45.46 3.91
CA GLU A 156 -14.79 44.75 5.20
C GLU A 156 -15.25 43.30 5.10
N ARG A 157 -16.43 43.07 4.55
CA ARG A 157 -16.95 41.71 4.33
C ARG A 157 -16.05 40.86 3.40
N GLU A 158 -15.53 41.44 2.32
CA GLU A 158 -14.60 40.77 1.42
C GLU A 158 -13.28 40.44 2.12
N ARG A 159 -12.77 41.33 2.97
CA ARG A 159 -11.59 41.03 3.79
C ARG A 159 -11.84 39.91 4.79
N GLU A 160 -13.00 39.88 5.44
CA GLU A 160 -13.36 38.78 6.35
C GLU A 160 -13.52 37.44 5.61
N ASN A 161 -14.17 37.45 4.46
CA ASN A 161 -14.29 36.24 3.63
C ASN A 161 -12.91 35.72 3.16
N SER A 162 -12.05 36.61 2.68
CA SER A 162 -10.69 36.25 2.27
C SER A 162 -9.86 35.68 3.42
N ARG A 163 -10.05 36.23 4.64
CA ARG A 163 -9.40 35.71 5.85
C ARG A 163 -9.92 34.30 6.19
N ALA A 164 -11.24 34.11 6.17
CA ALA A 164 -11.86 32.82 6.43
C ALA A 164 -11.41 31.77 5.41
N GLU A 165 -11.29 32.13 4.13
CA GLU A 165 -10.75 31.24 3.09
C GLU A 165 -9.27 30.88 3.32
N ALA A 166 -8.44 31.86 3.74
CA ALA A 166 -7.04 31.62 4.04
C ALA A 166 -6.87 30.71 5.26
N GLU A 167 -7.66 30.93 6.32
CA GLU A 167 -7.67 30.09 7.52
C GLU A 167 -8.12 28.66 7.20
N ALA A 168 -9.18 28.50 6.39
CA ALA A 168 -9.65 27.19 5.95
C ALA A 168 -8.61 26.45 5.12
N LYS A 169 -7.93 27.14 4.20
CA LYS A 169 -6.84 26.56 3.40
C LYS A 169 -5.66 26.12 4.27
N GLN A 170 -5.34 26.89 5.29
CA GLN A 170 -4.30 26.52 6.26
C GLN A 170 -4.73 25.27 7.07
N ALA A 171 -5.97 25.25 7.57
CA ALA A 171 -6.51 24.11 8.30
C ALA A 171 -6.51 22.84 7.41
N GLN A 172 -6.93 22.95 6.14
CA GLN A 172 -6.89 21.86 5.18
C GLN A 172 -5.47 21.31 5.01
N SER A 173 -4.47 22.18 4.86
CA SER A 173 -3.06 21.76 4.71
C SER A 173 -2.54 20.97 5.92
N VAL A 174 -2.95 21.34 7.12
CA VAL A 174 -2.62 20.62 8.37
C VAL A 174 -3.29 19.25 8.40
N ILE A 175 -4.58 19.18 8.04
CA ILE A 175 -5.31 17.90 7.95
C ILE A 175 -4.65 16.97 6.94
N GLU A 176 -4.29 17.47 5.76
CA GLU A 176 -3.59 16.69 4.71
C GLU A 176 -2.21 16.21 5.18
N ALA A 177 -1.46 17.02 5.90
CA ALA A 177 -0.16 16.62 6.46
C ALA A 177 -0.32 15.50 7.50
N ASN A 178 -1.28 15.64 8.42
CA ASN A 178 -1.61 14.62 9.42
C ASN A 178 -2.10 13.33 8.78
N LEU A 179 -2.91 13.43 7.73
CA LEU A 179 -3.40 12.29 6.98
C LEU A 179 -2.24 11.54 6.30
N ARG A 180 -1.29 12.26 5.68
CA ARG A 180 -0.09 11.65 5.10
C ARG A 180 0.76 10.92 6.14
N ALA A 181 0.95 11.49 7.31
CA ALA A 181 1.68 10.84 8.41
C ALA A 181 0.97 9.55 8.85
N LYS A 182 -0.34 9.59 9.12
CA LYS A 182 -1.14 8.41 9.47
C LYS A 182 -1.11 7.33 8.39
N ARG A 183 -1.18 7.72 7.11
CA ARG A 183 -1.06 6.77 5.99
C ARG A 183 0.31 6.08 5.98
N ALA A 184 1.39 6.82 6.17
CA ALA A 184 2.74 6.25 6.20
C ALA A 184 2.93 5.20 7.30
N GLU A 185 2.24 5.35 8.44
CA GLU A 185 2.31 4.43 9.58
C GLU A 185 1.29 3.28 9.52
N SER A 186 0.30 3.34 8.63
CA SER A 186 -0.82 2.40 8.61
C SER A 186 -0.48 1.02 8.03
N GLY A 187 0.73 0.84 7.51
CA GLY A 187 1.10 -0.39 6.82
C GLY A 187 0.39 -0.55 5.47
N SER A 188 0.31 -1.79 5.01
CA SER A 188 -0.32 -2.15 3.74
C SER A 188 -0.79 -3.60 3.78
N ARG A 189 -1.26 -4.15 2.66
CA ARG A 189 -1.63 -5.56 2.54
C ARG A 189 -1.39 -6.12 1.16
N PHE A 190 -1.24 -7.43 1.08
CA PHE A 190 -1.45 -8.19 -0.14
C PHE A 190 -2.84 -8.83 -0.12
N ASN A 191 -3.55 -8.76 -1.23
CA ASN A 191 -4.77 -9.52 -1.46
C ASN A 191 -4.45 -10.63 -2.47
N VAL A 192 -4.28 -11.84 -1.99
CA VAL A 192 -4.00 -13.00 -2.86
C VAL A 192 -5.31 -13.51 -3.43
N ARG A 193 -5.53 -13.26 -4.72
CA ARG A 193 -6.80 -13.48 -5.43
C ARG A 193 -6.73 -14.66 -6.38
N TYR A 194 -7.85 -15.36 -6.49
CA TYR A 194 -8.02 -16.49 -7.40
C TYR A 194 -9.32 -16.34 -8.18
N ARG A 195 -9.26 -16.46 -9.51
CA ARG A 195 -10.43 -16.22 -10.38
C ARG A 195 -11.56 -17.22 -10.18
N ASN A 196 -11.22 -18.47 -9.87
CA ASN A 196 -12.16 -19.59 -9.76
C ASN A 196 -12.33 -20.07 -8.30
N GLY A 197 -12.18 -19.18 -7.34
CA GLY A 197 -12.18 -19.52 -5.92
C GLY A 197 -10.79 -19.92 -5.41
N ILE A 198 -10.61 -19.90 -4.10
CA ILE A 198 -9.31 -20.15 -3.46
C ILE A 198 -9.04 -21.68 -3.49
N PRO A 199 -7.96 -22.14 -4.13
CA PRO A 199 -7.59 -23.56 -4.11
C PRO A 199 -7.25 -24.02 -2.68
N GLY A 200 -7.49 -25.29 -2.37
CA GLY A 200 -7.24 -25.82 -1.03
C GLY A 200 -5.77 -25.75 -0.60
N ASP A 201 -4.84 -25.92 -1.53
CA ASP A 201 -3.40 -25.77 -1.29
C ASP A 201 -2.98 -24.34 -1.00
N ALA A 202 -3.68 -23.33 -1.52
CA ALA A 202 -3.47 -21.93 -1.20
C ALA A 202 -3.91 -21.55 0.22
N LEU A 203 -4.73 -22.36 0.85
CA LEU A 203 -5.17 -22.21 2.24
C LEU A 203 -4.20 -22.85 3.24
N THR A 204 -3.01 -23.25 2.79
CA THR A 204 -1.92 -23.74 3.64
C THR A 204 -0.84 -22.67 3.79
N PRO A 205 -0.05 -22.69 4.88
CA PRO A 205 1.08 -21.76 5.04
C PRO A 205 2.04 -21.80 3.85
N GLU A 206 2.38 -23.00 3.37
CA GLU A 206 3.30 -23.20 2.25
C GLU A 206 2.73 -22.67 0.93
N GLY A 207 1.44 -22.83 0.71
CA GLY A 207 0.75 -22.31 -0.47
C GLY A 207 0.72 -20.79 -0.50
N LEU A 208 0.40 -20.16 0.64
CA LEU A 208 0.41 -18.70 0.76
C LEU A 208 1.83 -18.13 0.62
N MET A 209 2.84 -18.79 1.22
CA MET A 209 4.23 -18.39 1.05
C MET A 209 4.69 -18.48 -0.41
N ARG A 210 4.33 -19.56 -1.14
CA ARG A 210 4.62 -19.65 -2.59
C ARG A 210 3.98 -18.52 -3.37
N ALA A 211 2.71 -18.21 -3.10
CA ALA A 211 1.98 -17.15 -3.77
C ALA A 211 2.66 -15.77 -3.59
N LEU A 212 3.27 -15.53 -2.43
CA LEU A 212 3.89 -14.26 -2.08
C LEU A 212 5.43 -14.26 -2.16
N ALA A 213 6.09 -15.36 -2.49
CA ALA A 213 7.55 -15.51 -2.45
C ALA A 213 8.33 -14.48 -3.28
N GLN A 214 7.76 -14.02 -4.40
CA GLN A 214 8.36 -12.98 -5.24
C GLN A 214 8.29 -11.58 -4.59
N TYR A 215 7.35 -11.36 -3.65
CA TYR A 215 7.01 -10.04 -3.12
C TYR A 215 7.30 -9.90 -1.64
N VAL A 216 7.48 -11.02 -0.93
CA VAL A 216 7.73 -11.10 0.51
C VAL A 216 8.89 -12.04 0.79
N ASP A 217 9.81 -11.62 1.63
CA ASP A 217 10.82 -12.47 2.23
C ASP A 217 10.34 -12.89 3.63
N PHE A 218 10.06 -14.16 3.80
CA PHE A 218 9.58 -14.73 5.06
C PHE A 218 10.71 -15.05 6.04
N GLY A 219 11.98 -14.84 5.66
CA GLY A 219 13.15 -15.16 6.47
C GLY A 219 13.44 -16.66 6.60
N PRO A 220 14.54 -17.05 7.24
CA PRO A 220 15.00 -18.43 7.29
C PRO A 220 14.15 -19.36 8.18
N ALA A 221 13.27 -18.81 9.03
CA ALA A 221 12.40 -19.61 9.93
C ALA A 221 11.12 -20.14 9.25
N SER A 222 10.82 -19.74 8.02
CA SER A 222 9.68 -20.25 7.28
C SER A 222 10.13 -21.47 6.45
N GLY A 223 10.01 -22.66 7.05
CA GLY A 223 10.41 -23.93 6.46
C GLY A 223 9.68 -24.34 5.19
N VAL A 224 9.69 -23.50 4.15
CA VAL A 224 9.45 -23.94 2.78
C VAL A 224 10.81 -24.27 2.19
N ALA A 225 11.21 -25.51 2.34
CA ALA A 225 12.21 -26.09 1.48
C ALA A 225 11.71 -25.91 0.04
N SER A 226 12.34 -25.01 -0.70
CA SER A 226 12.23 -25.03 -2.15
C SER A 226 12.68 -26.42 -2.58
N SER A 227 11.72 -27.23 -3.03
CA SER A 227 11.99 -28.54 -3.65
C SER A 227 12.61 -28.29 -5.03
N ASP A 228 13.86 -27.88 -5.02
CA ASP A 228 14.82 -28.04 -6.10
C ASP A 228 16.18 -28.33 -5.44
N ALA A 229 16.31 -29.55 -4.97
CA ALA A 229 17.55 -30.09 -4.48
C ALA A 229 18.36 -30.63 -5.68
N GLY A 230 19.12 -29.73 -6.29
CA GLY A 230 20.12 -30.06 -7.30
C GLY A 230 21.27 -29.08 -7.24
N SER A 231 22.37 -29.47 -6.62
CA SER A 231 23.74 -28.94 -6.66
C SER A 231 23.95 -27.49 -7.16
N GLY A 232 23.53 -26.50 -6.35
CA GLY A 232 23.67 -25.09 -6.71
C GLY A 232 23.32 -24.13 -5.58
N LYS A 233 23.38 -24.59 -4.31
CA LYS A 233 22.84 -23.87 -3.14
C LYS A 233 23.44 -22.50 -2.88
N THR A 234 24.62 -22.20 -3.38
CA THR A 234 25.31 -20.92 -3.12
C THR A 234 24.80 -19.79 -4.03
N TYR A 235 24.51 -20.10 -5.29
CA TYR A 235 24.10 -19.08 -6.29
C TYR A 235 22.59 -18.85 -6.30
N ALA A 236 21.78 -19.80 -5.84
CA ALA A 236 20.33 -19.65 -5.72
C ALA A 236 19.92 -18.57 -4.71
N SER A 237 20.81 -18.23 -3.77
CA SER A 237 20.60 -17.16 -2.79
C SER A 237 21.05 -15.79 -3.28
N LEU A 238 21.76 -15.70 -4.41
CA LEU A 238 22.26 -14.45 -4.96
C LEU A 238 21.13 -13.71 -5.69
N ARG A 239 20.78 -12.52 -5.22
CA ARG A 239 19.69 -11.69 -5.77
C ARG A 239 20.05 -10.22 -5.71
N LYS A 240 19.51 -9.40 -6.60
CA LYS A 240 19.61 -7.95 -6.53
C LYS A 240 19.00 -7.44 -5.21
N GLY A 241 19.62 -6.43 -4.60
CA GLY A 241 19.22 -5.87 -3.32
C GLY A 241 19.96 -6.42 -2.10
N LEU A 242 20.83 -7.45 -2.26
CA LEU A 242 21.69 -7.91 -1.17
C LEU A 242 22.75 -6.84 -0.84
N LEU A 243 23.08 -6.76 0.44
CA LEU A 243 24.21 -5.95 0.89
C LEU A 243 25.56 -6.62 0.52
N LEU A 244 26.59 -5.81 0.39
CA LEU A 244 27.92 -6.28 0.05
C LEU A 244 28.39 -7.41 0.98
N ASP A 245 28.22 -7.23 2.30
CA ASP A 245 28.63 -8.19 3.32
C ASP A 245 27.84 -9.52 3.22
N GLU A 246 26.57 -9.46 2.81
CA GLU A 246 25.73 -10.65 2.56
C GLU A 246 26.23 -11.42 1.35
N VAL A 247 26.61 -10.71 0.27
CA VAL A 247 27.21 -11.33 -0.92
C VAL A 247 28.57 -11.92 -0.61
N GLU A 248 29.40 -11.28 0.19
CA GLU A 248 30.71 -11.83 0.63
C GLU A 248 30.54 -13.04 1.58
N THR A 249 29.50 -13.05 2.39
CA THR A 249 29.15 -14.24 3.19
C THR A 249 28.77 -15.43 2.31
N LEU A 250 28.05 -15.19 1.21
CA LEU A 250 27.62 -16.22 0.27
C LEU A 250 28.76 -16.72 -0.64
N LEU A 251 29.53 -15.81 -1.22
CA LEU A 251 30.51 -16.10 -2.28
C LEU A 251 31.95 -16.16 -1.79
N GLY A 252 32.22 -15.70 -0.58
CA GLY A 252 33.57 -15.47 -0.08
C GLY A 252 34.12 -14.09 -0.49
N PRO A 253 35.38 -13.78 -0.18
CA PRO A 253 35.99 -12.51 -0.53
C PRO A 253 36.11 -12.34 -2.04
N ALA A 254 35.95 -11.10 -2.51
CA ALA A 254 36.06 -10.78 -3.92
C ALA A 254 37.48 -11.03 -4.47
N ALA A 255 37.59 -11.67 -5.62
CA ALA A 255 38.85 -11.89 -6.32
C ALA A 255 39.39 -10.59 -6.92
N THR A 256 38.51 -9.70 -7.41
CA THR A 256 38.84 -8.38 -7.89
C THR A 256 37.75 -7.38 -7.52
N ALA A 257 38.15 -6.13 -7.26
CA ALA A 257 37.26 -5.01 -7.04
C ALA A 257 37.71 -3.82 -7.89
N SER A 258 36.78 -3.12 -8.55
CA SER A 258 37.02 -1.87 -9.25
C SER A 258 35.87 -0.90 -8.95
N GLU A 259 36.21 0.38 -8.94
CA GLU A 259 35.27 1.45 -8.64
C GLU A 259 35.17 2.36 -9.86
N THR A 260 33.94 2.66 -10.29
CA THR A 260 33.68 3.57 -11.44
C THR A 260 32.66 4.61 -10.97
N LYS A 261 32.92 5.88 -11.31
CA LYS A 261 31.97 6.98 -11.05
C LYS A 261 31.07 7.19 -12.26
N GLU A 262 29.75 7.04 -12.07
CA GLU A 262 28.74 7.37 -13.06
C GLU A 262 27.88 8.54 -12.54
N GLY A 263 28.21 9.76 -12.97
CA GLY A 263 27.59 10.98 -12.49
C GLY A 263 27.81 11.20 -10.98
N ARG A 264 26.74 11.17 -10.17
CA ARG A 264 26.79 11.29 -8.71
C ARG A 264 26.88 9.96 -7.97
N LEU A 265 26.85 8.84 -8.70
CA LEU A 265 26.85 7.50 -8.12
C LEU A 265 28.22 6.87 -8.25
N THR A 266 28.67 6.19 -7.21
CA THR A 266 29.84 5.33 -7.21
C THR A 266 29.37 3.90 -7.41
N VAL A 267 29.76 3.29 -8.54
CA VAL A 267 29.49 1.88 -8.84
C VAL A 267 30.74 1.09 -8.50
N VAL A 268 30.60 0.12 -7.59
CA VAL A 268 31.67 -0.81 -7.23
C VAL A 268 31.41 -2.14 -7.94
N ASN A 269 32.27 -2.52 -8.85
CA ASN A 269 32.21 -3.81 -9.53
C ASN A 269 33.13 -4.81 -8.84
N ARG A 270 32.60 -5.96 -8.45
CA ARG A 270 33.36 -7.04 -7.82
C ARG A 270 33.22 -8.34 -8.58
N THR A 271 34.27 -9.10 -8.63
CA THR A 271 34.28 -10.43 -9.24
C THR A 271 34.59 -11.45 -8.15
N TYR A 272 33.73 -12.45 -8.03
CA TYR A 272 33.88 -13.58 -7.13
C TYR A 272 34.14 -14.84 -7.93
N ARG A 273 34.90 -15.76 -7.34
CA ARG A 273 35.16 -17.08 -7.92
C ARG A 273 34.81 -18.15 -6.89
N LYS A 274 33.85 -19.00 -7.21
CA LYS A 274 33.40 -20.07 -6.32
C LYS A 274 32.89 -21.24 -7.15
N ASP A 275 33.19 -22.46 -6.73
CA ASP A 275 32.70 -23.71 -7.33
C ASP A 275 32.81 -23.78 -8.87
N GLY A 276 33.94 -23.29 -9.44
CA GLY A 276 34.17 -23.31 -10.89
C GLY A 276 33.37 -22.27 -11.67
N GLN A 277 32.75 -21.32 -10.99
CA GLN A 277 32.00 -20.23 -11.63
C GLN A 277 32.60 -18.87 -11.27
N LYS A 278 32.43 -17.95 -12.19
CA LYS A 278 32.77 -16.53 -12.03
C LYS A 278 31.51 -15.72 -11.89
N VAL A 279 31.37 -14.99 -10.79
CA VAL A 279 30.27 -14.08 -10.54
C VAL A 279 30.79 -12.65 -10.65
N SER A 280 30.28 -11.88 -11.64
CA SER A 280 30.52 -10.45 -11.73
C SER A 280 29.33 -9.73 -11.10
N ALA A 281 29.58 -8.86 -10.13
CA ALA A 281 28.56 -8.19 -9.34
C ALA A 281 28.82 -6.67 -9.30
N SER A 282 27.80 -5.87 -9.52
CA SER A 282 27.84 -4.40 -9.47
C SER A 282 27.04 -3.89 -8.27
N PHE A 283 27.67 -3.03 -7.48
CA PHE A 283 27.10 -2.45 -6.27
C PHE A 283 27.01 -0.93 -6.38
N VAL A 284 25.93 -0.35 -5.85
CA VAL A 284 25.79 1.08 -5.62
C VAL A 284 25.44 1.29 -4.15
N ASN A 285 26.21 2.13 -3.46
CA ASN A 285 26.06 2.37 -2.01
C ASN A 285 26.08 1.07 -1.18
N GLY A 286 26.86 0.07 -1.61
CA GLY A 286 26.95 -1.21 -0.92
C GLY A 286 25.80 -2.19 -1.20
N VAL A 287 24.85 -1.86 -2.08
CA VAL A 287 23.73 -2.71 -2.46
C VAL A 287 23.97 -3.32 -3.84
N LEU A 288 23.78 -4.63 -3.99
CA LEU A 288 23.90 -5.35 -5.26
C LEU A 288 22.79 -4.93 -6.23
N ILE A 289 23.18 -4.26 -7.32
CA ILE A 289 22.24 -3.77 -8.35
C ILE A 289 22.18 -4.67 -9.57
N ASP A 290 23.31 -5.35 -9.86
CA ASP A 290 23.38 -6.28 -11.00
C ASP A 290 24.42 -7.36 -10.78
N PHE A 291 24.20 -8.55 -11.36
CA PHE A 291 25.18 -9.63 -11.34
C PHE A 291 25.00 -10.55 -12.55
N ALA A 292 26.11 -11.17 -12.95
CA ALA A 292 26.14 -12.21 -13.98
C ALA A 292 27.00 -13.40 -13.50
N ILE A 293 26.53 -14.61 -13.75
CA ILE A 293 27.22 -15.85 -13.41
C ILE A 293 27.68 -16.49 -14.71
N THR A 294 28.97 -16.76 -14.86
CA THR A 294 29.56 -17.40 -16.04
C THR A 294 30.42 -18.58 -15.60
N PRO A 295 30.41 -19.72 -16.33
CA PRO A 295 31.36 -20.79 -16.12
C PRO A 295 32.79 -20.28 -16.30
N GLN A 296 33.73 -20.84 -15.51
CA GLN A 296 35.18 -20.57 -15.70
C GLN A 296 35.76 -21.49 -16.74
#